data_5230e746809b78c9aced08ed0988c084
#
_entry.id   5230e746809b78c9aced08ed0988c084
#
_cell.length_a   1.000
_cell.length_b   1.000
_cell.length_c   1.000
_cell.angle_alpha   90.00
_cell.angle_beta   90.00
_cell.angle_gamma   90.00
#
_symmetry.space_group_name_H-M   'P 1'
#
loop_
_entity.id
_entity.type
_entity.pdbx_description
1 polymer ?
#
loop_
_entity_poly.entity_id
_entity_poly.type
_entity_poly.pdbx_seq_one_letter_code
_entity_poly.pdbx_strand_id
1 'polypeptide(L)'
;PKRLIWSRIEGWEQYAYRSLINVGYLDEETDYSTDENFVCQNVKIIGKGTITGDDYRANYAPINGNATALAIDEGKSADTFYDIDNSETSENYIRSRIRGRLINVSNAQNVYIKGVTVAKPPMWTIHMIYSDRVTTNGVKFNTSGYRNGDGWDPDSSTNCTIFNSSFNTGDDCVAIKSG
;
A
#
# COMPACT_ATOMS: atom_id res chain seq x y z
N PRO A 1 -5.49 2.54 17.55
CA PRO A 1 -5.04 3.10 16.28
C PRO A 1 -6.15 2.99 15.25
N LYS A 2 -6.37 4.04 14.44
CA LYS A 2 -7.36 4.03 13.36
C LYS A 2 -7.06 2.88 12.41
N ARG A 3 -8.08 2.16 11.98
CA ARG A 3 -7.93 1.02 11.03
C ARG A 3 -7.78 1.50 9.59
N LEU A 4 -8.32 2.67 9.28
CA LEU A 4 -8.26 3.30 7.96
C LEU A 4 -7.26 4.44 7.94
N ILE A 5 -6.64 4.62 6.77
CA ILE A 5 -5.79 5.75 6.42
C ILE A 5 -6.19 6.27 5.05
N TRP A 6 -5.97 7.55 4.80
CA TRP A 6 -6.06 8.10 3.47
C TRP A 6 -4.97 7.48 2.60
N SER A 7 -5.32 7.06 1.41
CA SER A 7 -4.41 6.33 0.53
C SER A 7 -4.81 6.54 -0.92
N ARG A 8 -3.93 6.16 -1.83
CA ARG A 8 -4.20 6.15 -3.26
C ARG A 8 -4.06 4.74 -3.81
N ILE A 9 -4.99 4.35 -4.67
CA ILE A 9 -5.01 3.06 -5.34
C ILE A 9 -5.42 3.28 -6.80
N GLU A 10 -4.50 2.98 -7.72
CA GLU A 10 -4.76 3.07 -9.17
C GLU A 10 -5.31 4.44 -9.62
N GLY A 11 -4.76 5.53 -9.07
CA GLY A 11 -5.23 6.89 -9.38
C GLY A 11 -6.41 7.38 -8.52
N TRP A 12 -7.01 6.52 -7.73
CA TRP A 12 -8.12 6.88 -6.84
C TRP A 12 -7.64 7.16 -5.42
N GLU A 13 -7.94 8.32 -4.91
CA GLU A 13 -7.68 8.68 -3.52
C GLU A 13 -8.88 8.30 -2.66
N GLN A 14 -8.63 7.50 -1.64
CA GLN A 14 -9.69 6.94 -0.79
C GLN A 14 -9.15 6.45 0.54
N TYR A 15 -10.05 6.22 1.48
CA TYR A 15 -9.70 5.48 2.69
C TYR A 15 -9.46 4.01 2.38
N ALA A 16 -8.35 3.48 2.89
CA ALA A 16 -7.99 2.08 2.82
C ALA A 16 -7.53 1.55 4.17
N TYR A 17 -7.49 0.22 4.32
CA TYR A 17 -6.90 -0.37 5.53
C TYR A 17 -5.42 -0.02 5.64
N ARG A 18 -4.98 0.18 6.86
CA ARG A 18 -3.57 0.32 7.17
C ARG A 18 -2.79 -0.89 6.68
N SER A 19 -1.64 -0.62 6.12
CA SER A 19 -0.63 -1.62 5.82
C SER A 19 -0.02 -2.19 7.09
N LEU A 20 0.66 -3.33 7.01
CA LEU A 20 1.38 -3.87 8.15
C LEU A 20 2.46 -2.90 8.63
N ILE A 21 3.21 -2.33 7.69
CA ILE A 21 4.17 -1.26 7.96
C ILE A 21 3.75 -0.03 7.15
N ASN A 22 3.65 1.10 7.83
CA ASN A 22 3.39 2.39 7.19
C ASN A 22 4.54 3.34 7.52
N VAL A 23 5.19 3.84 6.48
CA VAL A 23 6.23 4.86 6.55
C VAL A 23 5.63 6.14 6.00
N GLY A 24 5.38 7.11 6.86
CA GLY A 24 4.64 8.32 6.52
C GLY A 24 3.13 8.09 6.39
N TYR A 25 2.45 9.06 5.86
CA TYR A 25 1.00 9.05 5.65
C TYR A 25 0.61 10.08 4.58
N LEU A 26 -0.61 9.96 4.07
CA LEU A 26 -1.28 10.99 3.28
C LEU A 26 -2.43 11.58 4.10
N ASP A 27 -2.76 12.83 3.86
CA ASP A 27 -4.00 13.46 4.28
C ASP A 27 -4.85 13.83 3.07
N GLU A 28 -6.13 14.04 3.28
CA GLU A 28 -7.11 14.27 2.21
C GLU A 28 -7.17 15.73 1.71
N GLU A 29 -6.42 16.63 2.34
CA GLU A 29 -6.45 18.06 2.02
C GLU A 29 -5.21 18.50 1.21
N THR A 30 -4.15 17.68 1.18
CA THR A 30 -2.88 18.03 0.56
C THR A 30 -2.85 17.66 -0.92
N ASP A 31 -2.55 18.64 -1.77
CA ASP A 31 -2.20 18.40 -3.17
C ASP A 31 -0.74 17.95 -3.30
N TYR A 32 -0.53 16.66 -3.34
CA TYR A 32 0.80 16.05 -3.43
C TYR A 32 1.48 16.23 -4.79
N SER A 33 0.80 16.75 -5.79
CA SER A 33 1.43 17.07 -7.09
C SER A 33 2.36 18.28 -7.01
N THR A 34 2.17 19.11 -6.00
CA THR A 34 2.91 20.37 -5.77
C THR A 34 3.64 20.43 -4.42
N ASP A 35 3.33 19.52 -3.49
CA ASP A 35 3.92 19.52 -2.15
C ASP A 35 5.24 18.73 -2.13
N GLU A 36 6.31 19.41 -1.73
CA GLU A 36 7.64 18.83 -1.51
C GLU A 36 7.95 18.57 -0.02
N ASN A 37 6.98 18.76 0.87
CA ASN A 37 7.16 18.59 2.30
C ASN A 37 6.88 17.14 2.72
N PHE A 38 7.94 16.36 2.85
CA PHE A 38 7.82 14.98 3.27
C PHE A 38 7.54 14.85 4.77
N VAL A 39 6.47 14.16 5.11
CA VAL A 39 6.05 13.95 6.51
C VAL A 39 6.96 12.96 7.26
N CYS A 40 7.72 12.16 6.53
CA CYS A 40 8.62 11.16 7.12
C CYS A 40 9.93 11.10 6.35
N GLN A 41 11.06 11.10 7.03
CA GLN A 41 12.37 11.12 6.38
C GLN A 41 13.38 10.20 7.08
N ASN A 42 14.37 9.73 6.31
CA ASN A 42 15.52 8.97 6.79
C ASN A 42 15.15 7.66 7.51
N VAL A 43 14.23 6.90 6.97
CA VAL A 43 13.75 5.63 7.54
C VAL A 43 14.54 4.46 6.98
N LYS A 44 14.87 3.50 7.85
CA LYS A 44 15.52 2.26 7.45
C LYS A 44 14.75 1.04 7.96
N ILE A 45 14.47 0.10 7.05
CA ILE A 45 13.95 -1.23 7.36
C ILE A 45 15.03 -2.22 6.95
N ILE A 46 15.80 -2.72 7.91
CA ILE A 46 16.99 -3.53 7.63
C ILE A 46 16.94 -4.81 8.44
N GLY A 47 17.23 -5.93 7.82
CA GLY A 47 17.31 -7.22 8.51
C GLY A 47 17.50 -8.40 7.57
N LYS A 48 17.49 -9.60 8.16
CA LYS A 48 17.53 -10.87 7.42
C LYS A 48 16.30 -11.73 7.69
N GLY A 49 15.34 -11.21 8.45
CA GLY A 49 14.10 -11.88 8.78
C GLY A 49 13.05 -11.79 7.68
N THR A 50 11.88 -12.33 7.97
CA THR A 50 10.71 -12.27 7.09
C THR A 50 9.67 -11.31 7.65
N ILE A 51 9.23 -10.38 6.83
CA ILE A 51 8.04 -9.57 7.06
C ILE A 51 6.91 -10.27 6.33
N THR A 52 5.96 -10.79 7.07
CA THR A 52 4.86 -11.56 6.51
C THR A 52 3.52 -10.95 6.91
N GLY A 53 2.66 -10.77 5.92
CA GLY A 53 1.25 -10.52 6.15
C GLY A 53 0.55 -11.78 6.65
N ASP A 54 -0.74 -11.67 6.80
CA ASP A 54 -1.62 -12.80 7.14
C ASP A 54 -2.54 -13.07 5.94
N ASP A 55 -3.29 -14.16 5.98
CA ASP A 55 -4.30 -14.41 4.95
C ASP A 55 -5.35 -13.27 4.99
N TYR A 56 -5.27 -12.37 4.02
CA TYR A 56 -6.16 -11.21 3.95
C TYR A 56 -7.64 -11.61 3.94
N ARG A 57 -7.96 -12.80 3.44
CA ARG A 57 -9.33 -13.31 3.42
C ARG A 57 -9.89 -13.53 4.82
N ALA A 58 -9.05 -13.97 5.74
CA ALA A 58 -9.43 -14.13 7.13
C ALA A 58 -9.54 -12.78 7.86
N ASN A 59 -8.70 -11.80 7.50
CA ASN A 59 -8.62 -10.53 8.21
C ASN A 59 -9.61 -9.47 7.72
N TYR A 60 -10.02 -9.52 6.45
CA TYR A 60 -10.98 -8.56 5.89
C TYR A 60 -12.42 -9.08 5.86
N ALA A 61 -12.63 -10.40 5.93
CA ALA A 61 -13.96 -11.00 5.97
C ALA A 61 -14.78 -10.66 7.21
N PRO A 62 -14.20 -10.54 8.43
CA PRO A 62 -15.00 -10.30 9.64
C PRO A 62 -15.52 -8.88 9.83
N ILE A 63 -15.07 -7.92 9.04
CA ILE A 63 -15.60 -6.55 9.11
C ILE A 63 -16.89 -6.51 8.27
N ASN A 64 -17.84 -7.35 8.61
CA ASN A 64 -19.18 -7.48 8.03
C ASN A 64 -19.29 -7.15 6.53
N GLY A 65 -18.20 -7.25 5.83
CA GLY A 65 -18.11 -7.04 4.43
C GLY A 65 -18.37 -5.64 3.90
N ASN A 66 -18.55 -4.67 4.77
CA ASN A 66 -19.00 -3.35 4.36
C ASN A 66 -17.98 -2.27 4.74
N ALA A 67 -17.22 -1.82 3.74
CA ALA A 67 -16.27 -0.71 3.89
C ALA A 67 -16.97 0.57 4.37
N THR A 68 -18.20 0.79 3.91
CA THR A 68 -19.05 1.91 4.34
C THR A 68 -19.34 1.85 5.84
N ALA A 69 -19.69 0.69 6.37
CA ALA A 69 -19.94 0.54 7.79
C ALA A 69 -18.68 0.83 8.62
N LEU A 70 -17.51 0.40 8.16
CA LEU A 70 -16.25 0.72 8.82
C LEU A 70 -15.91 2.21 8.73
N ALA A 71 -16.16 2.86 7.61
CA ALA A 71 -15.96 4.29 7.45
C ALA A 71 -16.85 5.09 8.41
N ILE A 72 -18.12 4.74 8.52
CA ILE A 72 -19.06 5.35 9.47
C ILE A 72 -18.60 5.14 10.90
N ASP A 73 -18.18 3.92 11.25
CA ASP A 73 -17.69 3.57 12.59
C ASP A 73 -16.44 4.37 12.97
N GLU A 74 -15.59 4.74 12.00
CA GLU A 74 -14.43 5.60 12.20
C GLU A 74 -14.74 7.11 12.00
N GLY A 75 -16.01 7.48 11.82
CA GLY A 75 -16.46 8.87 11.64
C GLY A 75 -16.15 9.44 10.26
N LYS A 76 -16.03 8.59 9.26
CA LYS A 76 -15.80 8.98 7.85
C LYS A 76 -17.11 8.96 7.07
N SER A 77 -17.22 9.81 6.06
CA SER A 77 -18.36 9.78 5.14
C SER A 77 -18.36 8.52 4.28
N ALA A 78 -19.53 7.97 4.05
CA ALA A 78 -19.71 6.87 3.10
C ALA A 78 -19.23 7.24 1.69
N ASP A 79 -19.37 8.50 1.32
CA ASP A 79 -19.02 9.01 0.00
C ASP A 79 -17.50 8.97 -0.28
N THR A 80 -16.68 8.96 0.76
CA THR A 80 -15.22 8.86 0.65
C THR A 80 -14.73 7.50 0.11
N PHE A 81 -15.61 6.53 -0.06
CA PHE A 81 -15.28 5.22 -0.64
C PHE A 81 -15.84 5.05 -2.05
N TYR A 82 -16.53 6.01 -2.58
CA TYR A 82 -17.44 5.82 -3.71
C TYR A 82 -17.21 6.75 -4.89
N ASP A 83 -16.07 6.74 -5.47
CA ASP A 83 -16.02 7.13 -6.88
C ASP A 83 -15.49 6.00 -7.76
N ILE A 84 -15.85 4.81 -7.38
CA ILE A 84 -15.62 3.65 -8.22
C ILE A 84 -16.81 3.59 -9.15
N ASP A 85 -16.53 3.60 -10.44
CA ASP A 85 -17.49 3.37 -11.52
C ASP A 85 -18.61 2.42 -11.06
N ASN A 86 -19.83 2.90 -11.07
CA ASN A 86 -21.04 2.19 -10.62
C ASN A 86 -21.25 0.82 -11.28
N SER A 87 -20.52 0.50 -12.35
CA SER A 87 -20.53 -0.79 -13.01
C SER A 87 -19.82 -1.89 -12.20
N GLU A 88 -19.02 -1.55 -11.19
CA GLU A 88 -18.21 -2.48 -10.42
C GLU A 88 -18.55 -2.52 -8.92
N THR A 89 -19.76 -2.14 -8.56
CA THR A 89 -20.26 -2.10 -7.17
C THR A 89 -20.50 -3.45 -6.53
N SER A 90 -19.85 -4.53 -7.01
CA SER A 90 -19.89 -5.76 -6.23
C SER A 90 -19.13 -5.56 -4.93
N GLU A 91 -19.72 -5.99 -3.83
CA GLU A 91 -19.11 -5.98 -2.48
C GLU A 91 -17.68 -6.57 -2.48
N ASN A 92 -17.42 -7.51 -3.36
CA ASN A 92 -16.11 -8.12 -3.57
C ASN A 92 -15.09 -7.17 -4.19
N TYR A 93 -15.50 -6.27 -5.05
CA TYR A 93 -14.60 -5.31 -5.69
C TYR A 93 -14.17 -4.21 -4.72
N ILE A 94 -15.13 -3.63 -4.00
CA ILE A 94 -14.86 -2.66 -2.94
C ILE A 94 -13.88 -3.25 -1.91
N ARG A 95 -14.11 -4.47 -1.46
CA ARG A 95 -13.20 -5.18 -0.53
C ARG A 95 -11.79 -5.35 -1.09
N SER A 96 -11.64 -5.56 -2.38
CA SER A 96 -10.32 -5.73 -2.98
C SER A 96 -9.52 -4.43 -3.01
N ARG A 97 -10.16 -3.30 -3.21
CA ARG A 97 -9.49 -1.99 -3.32
C ARG A 97 -9.11 -1.36 -2.00
N ILE A 98 -9.82 -1.66 -0.91
CA ILE A 98 -9.51 -1.12 0.41
C ILE A 98 -8.44 -1.90 1.18
N ARG A 99 -7.91 -2.96 0.60
CA ARG A 99 -6.82 -3.73 1.24
C ARG A 99 -5.59 -2.86 1.47
N GLY A 100 -4.97 -2.98 2.64
CA GLY A 100 -3.65 -2.42 2.89
C GLY A 100 -2.57 -3.14 2.07
N ARG A 101 -1.41 -2.54 1.97
CA ARG A 101 -0.19 -3.16 1.42
C ARG A 101 0.57 -3.89 2.53
N LEU A 102 1.62 -4.61 2.19
CA LEU A 102 2.48 -5.14 3.24
C LEU A 102 3.33 -4.01 3.85
N ILE A 103 4.02 -3.26 2.99
CA ILE A 103 4.78 -2.05 3.34
C ILE A 103 4.28 -0.91 2.46
N ASN A 104 3.80 0.15 3.07
CA ASN A 104 3.36 1.35 2.38
C ASN A 104 4.24 2.54 2.77
N VAL A 105 4.84 3.18 1.78
CA VAL A 105 5.68 4.37 1.92
C VAL A 105 4.92 5.54 1.32
N SER A 106 4.47 6.46 2.15
CA SER A 106 3.59 7.56 1.73
C SER A 106 4.16 8.90 2.13
N ASN A 107 4.35 9.79 1.16
CA ASN A 107 4.91 11.13 1.36
C ASN A 107 6.16 11.10 2.24
N ALA A 108 7.11 10.25 1.84
CA ALA A 108 8.34 10.01 2.59
C ALA A 108 9.58 10.19 1.72
N GLN A 109 10.68 10.56 2.35
CA GLN A 109 11.93 10.80 1.67
C GLN A 109 13.08 10.02 2.29
N ASN A 110 13.99 9.51 1.45
CA ASN A 110 15.19 8.80 1.88
C ASN A 110 14.85 7.56 2.72
N VAL A 111 14.11 6.63 2.13
CA VAL A 111 13.72 5.37 2.75
C VAL A 111 14.59 4.25 2.21
N TYR A 112 15.17 3.45 3.10
CA TYR A 112 16.06 2.34 2.74
C TYR A 112 15.56 1.01 3.29
N ILE A 113 15.23 0.07 2.39
CA ILE A 113 14.75 -1.28 2.73
C ILE A 113 15.80 -2.28 2.31
N LYS A 114 16.31 -3.12 3.25
CA LYS A 114 17.42 -4.02 2.95
C LYS A 114 17.32 -5.39 3.58
N GLY A 115 17.56 -6.41 2.77
CA GLY A 115 17.94 -7.76 3.18
C GLY A 115 16.81 -8.63 3.71
N VAL A 116 15.62 -8.09 3.88
CA VAL A 116 14.44 -8.81 4.38
C VAL A 116 13.81 -9.69 3.30
N THR A 117 13.09 -10.72 3.74
CA THR A 117 12.12 -11.42 2.89
C THR A 117 10.74 -10.83 3.14
N VAL A 118 9.96 -10.59 2.10
CA VAL A 118 8.58 -10.12 2.18
C VAL A 118 7.64 -11.18 1.62
N ALA A 119 6.57 -11.50 2.35
CA ALA A 119 5.69 -12.61 2.00
C ALA A 119 4.24 -12.36 2.41
N LYS A 120 3.32 -13.07 1.78
CA LYS A 120 1.88 -13.05 2.09
C LYS A 120 1.30 -11.63 2.19
N PRO A 121 1.45 -10.80 1.17
CA PRO A 121 0.90 -9.45 1.21
C PRO A 121 -0.64 -9.51 1.13
N PRO A 122 -1.34 -8.59 1.76
CA PRO A 122 -2.79 -8.49 1.58
C PRO A 122 -3.17 -8.00 0.17
N MET A 123 -2.28 -7.25 -0.45
CA MET A 123 -2.33 -6.70 -1.80
C MET A 123 -0.89 -6.48 -2.27
N TRP A 124 -0.54 -5.38 -2.92
CA TRP A 124 0.81 -5.00 -3.31
C TRP A 124 1.79 -5.07 -2.14
N THR A 125 3.01 -5.49 -2.40
CA THR A 125 3.94 -5.82 -1.32
C THR A 125 4.66 -4.59 -0.78
N ILE A 126 5.42 -3.90 -1.63
CA ILE A 126 6.07 -2.62 -1.29
C ILE A 126 5.54 -1.56 -2.25
N HIS A 127 4.73 -0.67 -1.73
CA HIS A 127 4.14 0.43 -2.47
C HIS A 127 4.70 1.75 -1.99
N MET A 128 5.15 2.59 -2.91
CA MET A 128 5.58 3.96 -2.65
C MET A 128 4.63 4.91 -3.35
N ILE A 129 4.17 5.93 -2.63
CA ILE A 129 3.29 6.96 -3.18
C ILE A 129 3.77 8.34 -2.74
N TYR A 130 3.88 9.27 -3.69
CA TYR A 130 4.34 10.63 -3.46
C TYR A 130 5.63 10.71 -2.63
N SER A 131 6.57 9.83 -2.93
CA SER A 131 7.80 9.67 -2.17
C SER A 131 9.03 9.91 -3.03
N ASP A 132 10.14 10.26 -2.39
CA ASP A 132 11.41 10.53 -3.07
C ASP A 132 12.56 9.71 -2.45
N ARG A 133 13.47 9.21 -3.28
CA ARG A 133 14.63 8.41 -2.87
C ARG A 133 14.27 7.21 -1.99
N VAL A 134 13.44 6.31 -2.52
CA VAL A 134 13.16 5.01 -1.90
C VAL A 134 14.08 3.96 -2.52
N THR A 135 14.95 3.39 -1.71
CA THR A 135 15.92 2.38 -2.14
C THR A 135 15.62 1.03 -1.54
N THR A 136 15.48 0.01 -2.39
CA THR A 136 15.28 -1.39 -2.00
C THR A 136 16.47 -2.22 -2.44
N ASN A 137 17.16 -2.89 -1.51
CA ASN A 137 18.38 -3.63 -1.76
C ASN A 137 18.36 -5.03 -1.16
N GLY A 138 18.54 -6.06 -1.98
CA GLY A 138 18.67 -7.43 -1.52
C GLY A 138 17.42 -7.98 -0.84
N VAL A 139 16.24 -7.51 -1.23
CA VAL A 139 14.95 -7.98 -0.73
C VAL A 139 14.49 -9.19 -1.54
N LYS A 140 13.94 -10.19 -0.86
CA LYS A 140 13.35 -11.38 -1.48
C LYS A 140 11.83 -11.25 -1.42
N PHE A 141 11.19 -11.13 -2.58
CA PHE A 141 9.73 -11.11 -2.71
C PHE A 141 9.25 -12.55 -2.90
N ASN A 142 8.45 -13.05 -1.96
CA ASN A 142 7.83 -14.36 -2.01
C ASN A 142 6.32 -14.24 -1.83
N THR A 143 5.66 -13.80 -2.88
CA THR A 143 4.25 -13.42 -2.89
C THR A 143 3.41 -14.21 -3.89
N SER A 144 3.99 -15.25 -4.49
CA SER A 144 3.30 -16.15 -5.42
C SER A 144 2.05 -16.76 -4.77
N GLY A 145 0.95 -16.80 -5.55
CA GLY A 145 -0.34 -17.30 -5.08
C GLY A 145 -1.22 -16.26 -4.36
N TYR A 146 -0.73 -15.06 -4.15
CA TYR A 146 -1.50 -13.95 -3.58
C TYR A 146 -2.03 -13.04 -4.69
N ARG A 147 -3.35 -12.81 -4.69
CA ARG A 147 -4.01 -11.93 -5.67
C ARG A 147 -3.51 -10.50 -5.51
N ASN A 148 -3.13 -9.86 -6.61
CA ASN A 148 -2.47 -8.56 -6.64
C ASN A 148 -1.23 -8.53 -5.72
N GLY A 149 -0.51 -9.65 -5.67
CA GLY A 149 0.72 -9.81 -4.90
C GLY A 149 1.93 -9.27 -5.65
N ASP A 150 1.80 -8.07 -6.22
CA ASP A 150 2.85 -7.33 -6.90
C ASP A 150 4.04 -7.14 -5.94
N GLY A 151 5.23 -7.10 -6.48
CA GLY A 151 6.44 -6.98 -5.67
C GLY A 151 6.71 -5.54 -5.25
N TRP A 152 6.98 -4.66 -6.21
CA TRP A 152 7.52 -3.34 -5.96
C TRP A 152 6.87 -2.30 -6.87
N ASP A 153 6.09 -1.42 -6.28
CA ASP A 153 5.16 -0.52 -6.96
C ASP A 153 5.44 0.94 -6.64
N PRO A 154 6.35 1.61 -7.38
CA PRO A 154 6.47 3.05 -7.30
C PRO A 154 5.29 3.71 -8.02
N ASP A 155 4.55 4.53 -7.28
CA ASP A 155 3.42 5.32 -7.75
C ASP A 155 3.71 6.80 -7.52
N SER A 156 3.63 7.62 -8.56
CA SER A 156 3.85 9.08 -8.46
C SER A 156 5.03 9.47 -7.56
N SER A 157 6.11 8.71 -7.64
CA SER A 157 7.29 8.80 -6.78
C SER A 157 8.56 8.97 -7.62
N THR A 158 9.56 9.64 -7.04
CA THR A 158 10.81 9.98 -7.75
C THR A 158 12.02 9.28 -7.14
N ASN A 159 13.07 9.11 -7.96
CA ASN A 159 14.36 8.55 -7.52
C ASN A 159 14.24 7.19 -6.80
N CYS A 160 13.25 6.38 -7.18
CA CYS A 160 13.07 5.05 -6.62
C CYS A 160 14.03 4.05 -7.28
N THR A 161 14.71 3.25 -6.47
CA THR A 161 15.73 2.31 -6.94
C THR A 161 15.55 0.93 -6.29
N ILE A 162 15.62 -0.12 -7.10
CA ILE A 162 15.66 -1.50 -6.62
C ILE A 162 16.83 -2.26 -7.26
N PHE A 163 17.58 -3.01 -6.46
CA PHE A 163 18.70 -3.83 -6.95
C PHE A 163 19.01 -5.00 -6.02
N ASN A 164 19.77 -5.98 -6.52
CA ASN A 164 20.11 -7.22 -5.80
C ASN A 164 18.91 -7.97 -5.21
N SER A 165 17.73 -7.75 -5.74
CA SER A 165 16.47 -8.31 -5.21
C SER A 165 15.98 -9.45 -6.11
N SER A 166 15.18 -10.34 -5.55
CA SER A 166 14.60 -11.47 -6.27
C SER A 166 13.09 -11.51 -6.12
N PHE A 167 12.40 -11.90 -7.18
CA PHE A 167 10.95 -11.86 -7.26
C PHE A 167 10.38 -13.26 -7.56
N ASN A 168 9.43 -13.67 -6.74
CA ASN A 168 8.52 -14.77 -6.97
C ASN A 168 7.13 -14.25 -6.58
N THR A 169 6.44 -13.60 -7.49
CA THR A 169 5.27 -12.78 -7.24
C THR A 169 3.98 -13.42 -7.72
N GLY A 170 2.87 -13.00 -7.12
CA GLY A 170 1.52 -13.42 -7.51
C GLY A 170 0.90 -12.54 -8.59
N ASP A 171 1.54 -11.41 -8.87
CA ASP A 171 1.21 -10.46 -9.93
C ASP A 171 2.52 -9.84 -10.45
N ASP A 172 2.57 -8.60 -10.87
CA ASP A 172 3.76 -7.96 -11.41
C ASP A 172 4.96 -7.98 -10.45
N CYS A 173 6.17 -8.19 -10.99
CA CYS A 173 7.39 -8.04 -10.21
C CYS A 173 7.65 -6.58 -9.84
N VAL A 174 7.46 -5.70 -10.81
CA VAL A 174 7.55 -4.25 -10.69
C VAL A 174 6.42 -3.62 -11.49
N ALA A 175 5.61 -2.79 -10.86
CA ALA A 175 4.56 -2.03 -11.51
C ALA A 175 4.72 -0.53 -11.25
N ILE A 176 5.18 0.19 -12.28
CA ILE A 176 5.31 1.65 -12.21
C ILE A 176 3.92 2.25 -12.45
N LYS A 177 3.45 2.99 -11.46
CA LYS A 177 2.13 3.60 -11.46
C LYS A 177 2.24 5.11 -11.42
N SER A 178 1.31 5.76 -12.10
CA SER A 178 1.11 7.22 -12.02
C SER A 178 -0.36 7.52 -12.32
N GLY A 179 -0.93 8.52 -11.70
CA GLY A 179 -2.28 8.94 -11.96
C GLY A 179 -2.43 10.42 -11.80
#